data_1b4335cdac14692fefc15f20e0410b6e
#
_entry.id   1b4335cdac14692fefc15f20e0410b6e
#
_cell.length_a   1.000
_cell.length_b   1.000
_cell.length_c   1.000
_cell.angle_alpha   90.00
_cell.angle_beta   90.00
_cell.angle_gamma   90.00
#
_symmetry.space_group_name_H-M   'P 1'
#
loop_
_entity.id
_entity.type
_entity.pdbx_description
1 polymer ?
#
loop_
_entity_poly.entity_id
_entity_poly.type
_entity_poly.pdbx_seq_one_letter_code
_entity_poly.pdbx_strand_id
1 'polypeptide(L)'
;MSEQKNTTVVDGTTENVTPNTDVQANPVQDHVAEQAIVAAAPTAVVQQPPVATTYITTLLSNMMDDFIAANAGLDVDFVYMGNWLVIDKKGNFVEKDDTNVNYGDHIDVVVGQGEKRWSLWGLQNSPEDGQLIVACREKADAENMLIGWLNEHPEAANRYSVDDLELRYMAFVVPVDAVAESAKDPDVIPRVYLMSFAPTATISWGKYAMSVYSGKYKNLGIKARTGVASVVTRLSTKEMKGKDPSVSWLGIEFEAMGMFNPDDYTTSK
;
A
#
# COMPACT_ATOMS: atom_id res chain seq x y z
N MET A 1 34.97 -51.60 -0.82
CA MET A 1 34.20 -52.18 0.31
C MET A 1 32.89 -51.43 0.28
N SER A 2 31.94 -52.00 -0.42
CA SER A 2 30.79 -52.82 -0.02
C SER A 2 29.69 -51.91 0.48
N GLU A 3 28.70 -51.60 -0.40
CA GLU A 3 27.37 -52.26 -0.53
C GLU A 3 26.50 -52.10 0.71
N GLN A 4 25.30 -51.52 0.58
CA GLN A 4 24.11 -52.29 0.24
C GLN A 4 22.90 -51.39 -0.02
N LYS A 5 22.22 -51.76 -1.14
CA LYS A 5 20.86 -51.42 -1.52
C LYS A 5 19.85 -51.95 -0.47
N ASN A 6 18.71 -51.26 -0.34
CA ASN A 6 17.47 -51.96 -0.06
C ASN A 6 16.28 -51.31 -0.74
N THR A 7 15.79 -52.01 -1.73
CA THR A 7 14.54 -51.82 -2.47
C THR A 7 13.48 -52.64 -1.74
N THR A 8 12.31 -52.05 -1.47
CA THR A 8 11.10 -52.85 -1.17
C THR A 8 9.93 -52.30 -1.98
N VAL A 9 9.57 -53.06 -2.98
CA VAL A 9 8.31 -53.02 -3.72
C VAL A 9 7.29 -53.84 -2.93
N VAL A 10 6.07 -53.34 -2.75
CA VAL A 10 4.89 -54.16 -2.48
C VAL A 10 3.72 -53.64 -3.29
N ASP A 11 3.21 -54.58 -4.00
CA ASP A 11 2.18 -54.74 -4.99
C ASP A 11 0.75 -54.53 -4.47
N GLY A 12 -0.08 -54.05 -5.34
CA GLY A 12 -1.42 -54.36 -5.77
C GLY A 12 -2.52 -54.68 -4.77
N THR A 13 -3.67 -54.04 -4.91
CA THR A 13 -4.92 -54.74 -5.25
C THR A 13 -6.03 -53.73 -5.58
N THR A 14 -6.53 -53.88 -6.76
CA THR A 14 -7.78 -53.31 -7.31
C THR A 14 -8.96 -54.12 -6.76
N GLU A 15 -9.99 -53.49 -6.23
CA GLU A 15 -11.33 -54.08 -6.14
C GLU A 15 -12.38 -53.13 -6.73
N ASN A 16 -12.99 -53.71 -7.76
CA ASN A 16 -14.10 -53.22 -8.54
C ASN A 16 -15.41 -53.74 -7.88
N VAL A 17 -16.36 -52.87 -7.53
CA VAL A 17 -17.73 -53.29 -7.24
C VAL A 17 -18.72 -52.43 -7.97
N THR A 18 -19.40 -53.06 -8.91
CA THR A 18 -20.50 -52.61 -9.76
C THR A 18 -21.84 -52.56 -9.00
N PRO A 19 -22.86 -51.93 -9.60
CA PRO A 19 -24.02 -51.39 -8.91
C PRO A 19 -25.16 -52.37 -8.72
N ASN A 20 -25.99 -52.17 -7.70
CA ASN A 20 -27.24 -52.90 -7.60
C ASN A 20 -28.44 -51.95 -7.71
N THR A 21 -29.19 -52.18 -8.73
CA THR A 21 -30.50 -51.64 -9.07
C THR A 21 -31.54 -52.42 -8.26
N ASP A 22 -32.39 -51.75 -7.49
CA ASP A 22 -33.73 -52.29 -7.21
C ASP A 22 -34.74 -51.16 -7.11
N VAL A 23 -35.72 -51.31 -8.01
CA VAL A 23 -36.89 -50.48 -8.21
C VAL A 23 -37.98 -51.02 -7.26
N GLN A 24 -38.52 -50.15 -6.40
CA GLN A 24 -39.86 -50.40 -5.88
C GLN A 24 -40.71 -49.13 -5.88
N ALA A 25 -41.71 -49.18 -6.74
CA ALA A 25 -42.82 -48.21 -6.80
C ALA A 25 -43.80 -48.43 -5.66
N ASN A 26 -44.26 -47.38 -5.06
CA ASN A 26 -45.55 -47.31 -4.40
C ASN A 26 -46.16 -45.90 -4.37
N PRO A 27 -47.45 -45.73 -4.17
CA PRO A 27 -48.25 -44.85 -5.04
C PRO A 27 -48.55 -43.48 -4.40
N VAL A 28 -48.92 -42.61 -5.34
CA VAL A 28 -49.56 -41.28 -5.22
C VAL A 28 -50.53 -41.16 -4.04
N GLN A 29 -50.29 -40.18 -3.17
CA GLN A 29 -51.33 -39.47 -2.45
C GLN A 29 -51.18 -37.97 -2.65
N ASP A 30 -52.13 -37.43 -3.38
CA ASP A 30 -52.41 -36.00 -3.52
C ASP A 30 -52.72 -35.40 -2.14
N HIS A 31 -51.81 -34.56 -1.67
CA HIS A 31 -52.15 -33.48 -0.75
C HIS A 31 -51.68 -32.17 -1.35
N VAL A 32 -52.65 -31.49 -1.96
CA VAL A 32 -52.57 -30.08 -2.30
C VAL A 32 -52.45 -29.31 -0.98
N ALA A 33 -51.23 -29.00 -0.56
CA ALA A 33 -50.95 -28.00 0.44
C ALA A 33 -50.66 -26.70 -0.28
N GLU A 34 -51.65 -25.80 -0.19
CA GLU A 34 -51.58 -24.41 -0.57
C GLU A 34 -50.44 -23.74 0.19
N GLN A 35 -49.27 -23.70 -0.40
CA GLN A 35 -48.14 -22.94 0.16
C GLN A 35 -48.42 -21.45 -0.08
N ALA A 36 -48.80 -20.77 0.97
CA ALA A 36 -48.82 -19.32 1.00
C ALA A 36 -47.40 -18.81 0.67
N ILE A 37 -47.30 -18.17 -0.49
CA ILE A 37 -46.10 -17.43 -0.89
C ILE A 37 -45.99 -16.26 0.08
N VAL A 38 -45.18 -16.44 1.14
CA VAL A 38 -44.72 -15.31 1.94
C VAL A 38 -43.78 -14.52 1.06
N ALA A 39 -44.28 -13.41 0.52
CA ALA A 39 -43.50 -12.44 -0.18
C ALA A 39 -42.36 -11.98 0.77
N ALA A 40 -41.13 -12.43 0.53
CA ALA A 40 -39.96 -11.93 1.24
C ALA A 40 -39.92 -10.41 1.01
N ALA A 41 -40.09 -9.64 2.09
CA ALA A 41 -39.89 -8.21 2.05
C ALA A 41 -38.50 -7.92 1.43
N PRO A 42 -38.38 -6.93 0.54
CA PRO A 42 -37.09 -6.58 -0.03
C PRO A 42 -36.15 -6.22 1.11
N THR A 43 -35.07 -6.98 1.24
CA THR A 43 -34.01 -6.68 2.17
C THR A 43 -33.51 -5.29 1.79
N ALA A 44 -33.74 -4.31 2.65
CA ALA A 44 -33.24 -2.97 2.45
C ALA A 44 -31.71 -3.08 2.30
N VAL A 45 -31.21 -2.82 1.09
CA VAL A 45 -29.79 -2.65 0.87
C VAL A 45 -29.37 -1.51 1.76
N VAL A 46 -28.67 -1.82 2.85
CA VAL A 46 -28.04 -0.81 3.70
C VAL A 46 -27.02 -0.11 2.81
N GLN A 47 -27.44 1.01 2.22
CA GLN A 47 -26.51 1.89 1.53
C GLN A 47 -25.50 2.34 2.58
N GLN A 48 -24.27 1.86 2.47
CA GLN A 48 -23.16 2.43 3.21
C GLN A 48 -23.17 3.93 2.94
N PRO A 49 -23.11 4.75 4.00
CA PRO A 49 -23.00 6.19 3.80
C PRO A 49 -21.80 6.45 2.88
N PRO A 50 -21.94 7.34 1.88
CA PRO A 50 -20.83 7.65 0.99
C PRO A 50 -19.62 8.02 1.84
N VAL A 51 -18.49 7.37 1.60
CA VAL A 51 -17.21 7.75 2.22
C VAL A 51 -17.00 9.21 1.84
N ALA A 52 -16.96 10.08 2.86
CA ALA A 52 -16.74 11.50 2.61
C ALA A 52 -15.40 11.63 1.86
N THR A 53 -15.49 11.98 0.59
CA THR A 53 -14.32 12.22 -0.25
C THR A 53 -13.62 13.43 0.33
N THR A 54 -12.40 13.27 0.78
CA THR A 54 -11.63 14.39 1.34
C THR A 54 -11.10 15.25 0.20
N TYR A 55 -10.82 16.53 0.48
CA TYR A 55 -10.20 17.43 -0.48
C TYR A 55 -8.97 16.78 -1.15
N ILE A 56 -8.08 16.20 -0.36
CA ILE A 56 -6.84 15.59 -0.86
C ILE A 56 -7.09 14.36 -1.76
N THR A 57 -8.07 13.53 -1.45
CA THR A 57 -8.41 12.38 -2.30
C THR A 57 -9.00 12.81 -3.63
N THR A 58 -9.82 13.86 -3.65
CA THR A 58 -10.34 14.45 -4.89
C THR A 58 -9.23 15.07 -5.71
N LEU A 59 -8.35 15.86 -5.07
CA LEU A 59 -7.21 16.48 -5.73
C LEU A 59 -6.31 15.45 -6.42
N LEU A 60 -5.90 14.41 -5.70
CA LEU A 60 -5.05 13.37 -6.25
C LEU A 60 -5.74 12.58 -7.36
N SER A 61 -7.05 12.30 -7.23
CA SER A 61 -7.81 11.64 -8.29
C SER A 61 -7.84 12.49 -9.55
N ASN A 62 -8.16 13.78 -9.43
CA ASN A 62 -8.20 14.70 -10.58
C ASN A 62 -6.84 14.80 -11.25
N MET A 63 -5.75 14.95 -10.47
CA MET A 63 -4.39 14.97 -11.01
C MET A 63 -4.04 13.71 -11.80
N MET A 64 -4.45 12.54 -11.30
CA MET A 64 -4.25 11.25 -11.98
C MET A 64 -5.05 11.17 -13.27
N ASP A 65 -6.32 11.57 -13.23
CA ASP A 65 -7.21 11.55 -14.40
C ASP A 65 -6.71 12.52 -15.48
N ASP A 66 -6.29 13.73 -15.10
CA ASP A 66 -5.70 14.73 -16.00
C ASP A 66 -4.38 14.22 -16.60
N PHE A 67 -3.52 13.59 -15.79
CA PHE A 67 -2.28 13.01 -16.27
C PHE A 67 -2.53 11.89 -17.29
N ILE A 68 -3.44 10.96 -16.99
CA ILE A 68 -3.83 9.87 -17.91
C ILE A 68 -4.42 10.44 -19.20
N ALA A 69 -5.30 11.45 -19.10
CA ALA A 69 -5.90 12.10 -20.27
C ALA A 69 -4.86 12.80 -21.14
N ALA A 70 -3.93 13.52 -20.53
CA ALA A 70 -2.85 14.20 -21.24
C ALA A 70 -1.85 13.24 -21.90
N ASN A 71 -1.70 12.03 -21.35
CA ASN A 71 -0.77 11.02 -21.83
C ASN A 71 -1.51 9.79 -22.38
N ALA A 72 -2.65 9.98 -23.02
CA ALA A 72 -3.47 8.89 -23.54
C ALA A 72 -2.64 7.98 -24.47
N GLY A 73 -2.63 6.68 -24.14
CA GLY A 73 -1.85 5.64 -24.83
C GLY A 73 -0.52 5.28 -24.16
N LEU A 74 -0.13 5.95 -23.08
CA LEU A 74 0.97 5.53 -22.23
C LEU A 74 0.43 4.70 -21.08
N ASP A 75 0.93 3.48 -20.93
CA ASP A 75 0.68 2.65 -19.75
C ASP A 75 1.68 3.05 -18.66
N VAL A 76 1.36 4.08 -17.89
CA VAL A 76 2.24 4.62 -16.87
C VAL A 76 1.68 4.31 -15.49
N ASP A 77 2.42 3.52 -14.74
CA ASP A 77 2.09 3.23 -13.35
C ASP A 77 2.39 4.47 -12.47
N PHE A 78 1.51 4.74 -11.46
CA PHE A 78 1.64 5.88 -10.57
C PHE A 78 2.98 5.97 -9.84
N VAL A 79 3.65 4.84 -9.61
CA VAL A 79 4.97 4.76 -8.98
C VAL A 79 6.04 5.54 -9.75
N TYR A 80 5.83 5.72 -11.05
CA TYR A 80 6.78 6.43 -11.91
C TYR A 80 6.38 7.88 -12.19
N MET A 81 5.26 8.35 -11.65
CA MET A 81 4.69 9.68 -11.99
C MET A 81 5.04 10.77 -10.98
N GLY A 82 5.54 10.43 -9.81
CA GLY A 82 5.78 11.39 -8.74
C GLY A 82 7.25 11.65 -8.46
N ASN A 83 7.55 12.85 -7.99
CA ASN A 83 8.83 13.10 -7.33
C ASN A 83 8.90 12.28 -6.04
N TRP A 84 10.08 11.77 -5.71
CA TRP A 84 10.27 10.97 -4.51
C TRP A 84 10.69 11.84 -3.32
N LEU A 85 9.98 11.70 -2.20
CA LEU A 85 10.42 12.18 -0.91
C LEU A 85 11.19 11.05 -0.21
N VAL A 86 12.45 11.29 0.11
CA VAL A 86 13.34 10.31 0.74
C VAL A 86 13.96 10.89 2.01
N ILE A 87 14.51 10.01 2.84
CA ILE A 87 15.27 10.41 4.02
C ILE A 87 16.75 10.30 3.68
N ASP A 88 17.48 11.41 3.82
CA ASP A 88 18.92 11.44 3.61
C ASP A 88 19.69 10.74 4.76
N LYS A 89 21.01 10.60 4.62
CA LYS A 89 21.88 9.99 5.66
C LYS A 89 21.92 10.77 6.97
N LYS A 90 21.49 12.03 6.96
CA LYS A 90 21.42 12.89 8.17
C LYS A 90 20.08 12.84 8.86
N GLY A 91 19.10 12.16 8.26
CA GLY A 91 17.74 12.07 8.77
C GLY A 91 16.82 13.19 8.29
N ASN A 92 17.20 13.93 7.25
CA ASN A 92 16.33 14.97 6.70
C ASN A 92 15.44 14.39 5.60
N PHE A 93 14.22 14.92 5.51
CA PHE A 93 13.33 14.69 4.38
C PHE A 93 13.75 15.58 3.22
N VAL A 94 14.09 14.97 2.10
CA VAL A 94 14.59 15.67 0.91
C VAL A 94 13.90 15.12 -0.35
N GLU A 95 13.78 15.97 -1.36
CA GLU A 95 13.40 15.48 -2.70
C GLU A 95 14.57 14.72 -3.30
N LYS A 96 14.31 13.53 -3.85
CA LYS A 96 15.36 12.62 -4.31
C LYS A 96 16.22 13.22 -5.43
N ASP A 97 15.56 13.89 -6.39
CA ASP A 97 16.22 14.40 -7.59
C ASP A 97 16.61 15.88 -7.46
N ASP A 98 16.14 16.57 -6.41
CA ASP A 98 16.53 17.94 -6.05
C ASP A 98 16.82 18.06 -4.55
N THR A 99 18.05 17.78 -4.17
CA THR A 99 18.49 17.83 -2.75
C THR A 99 18.52 19.26 -2.17
N ASN A 100 18.31 20.31 -2.97
CA ASN A 100 18.11 21.66 -2.46
C ASN A 100 16.75 21.80 -1.79
N VAL A 101 15.77 20.95 -2.15
CA VAL A 101 14.50 20.86 -1.46
C VAL A 101 14.68 20.00 -0.23
N ASN A 102 14.82 20.65 0.92
CA ASN A 102 15.11 20.02 2.21
C ASN A 102 14.16 20.54 3.28
N TYR A 103 13.38 19.67 3.86
CA TYR A 103 12.39 19.96 4.91
C TYR A 103 12.95 19.78 6.33
N GLY A 104 14.20 19.30 6.47
CA GLY A 104 14.79 18.99 7.77
C GLY A 104 14.36 17.62 8.31
N ASP A 105 14.45 17.48 9.64
CA ASP A 105 14.18 16.22 10.34
C ASP A 105 12.68 15.89 10.49
N HIS A 106 11.82 16.79 10.08
CA HIS A 106 10.36 16.57 10.07
C HIS A 106 9.70 17.36 8.94
N ILE A 107 8.51 16.87 8.54
CA ILE A 107 7.64 17.52 7.56
C ILE A 107 6.17 17.29 7.92
N ASP A 108 5.37 18.35 7.84
CA ASP A 108 3.91 18.26 7.99
C ASP A 108 3.27 18.03 6.62
N VAL A 109 2.55 16.92 6.51
CA VAL A 109 1.95 16.47 5.24
C VAL A 109 0.50 16.04 5.43
N VAL A 110 -0.23 16.01 4.34
CA VAL A 110 -1.45 15.19 4.23
C VAL A 110 -1.09 13.95 3.43
N VAL A 111 -1.33 12.78 4.03
CA VAL A 111 -1.07 11.50 3.35
C VAL A 111 -2.32 11.10 2.59
N GLY A 112 -2.21 11.06 1.28
CA GLY A 112 -3.30 10.73 0.39
C GLY A 112 -3.42 9.24 0.10
N GLN A 113 -3.64 8.92 -1.16
CA GLN A 113 -3.77 7.54 -1.62
C GLN A 113 -2.44 6.80 -1.50
N GLY A 114 -2.50 5.52 -1.13
CA GLY A 114 -1.33 4.64 -1.10
C GLY A 114 -1.71 3.19 -1.18
N GLU A 115 -0.75 2.36 -1.53
CA GLU A 115 -0.93 0.91 -1.63
C GLU A 115 0.33 0.14 -1.23
N LYS A 116 0.17 -1.14 -0.98
CA LYS A 116 1.30 -2.04 -0.74
C LYS A 116 1.85 -2.53 -2.07
N ARG A 117 3.19 -2.53 -2.18
CA ARG A 117 3.90 -3.07 -3.33
C ARG A 117 5.08 -3.92 -2.91
N TRP A 118 5.28 -5.00 -3.61
CA TRP A 118 6.54 -5.74 -3.58
C TRP A 118 7.56 -4.95 -4.35
N SER A 119 8.64 -4.57 -3.68
CA SER A 119 9.64 -3.68 -4.26
C SER A 119 11.05 -4.09 -3.90
N LEU A 120 11.97 -3.75 -4.79
CA LEU A 120 13.40 -3.84 -4.60
C LEU A 120 14.04 -2.48 -4.85
N TRP A 121 14.82 -2.03 -3.88
CA TRP A 121 15.64 -0.83 -3.99
C TRP A 121 17.10 -1.21 -4.13
N GLY A 122 17.83 -0.43 -4.90
CA GLY A 122 19.28 -0.57 -5.03
C GLY A 122 19.97 -0.50 -3.67
N LEU A 123 20.91 -1.42 -3.46
CA LEU A 123 21.70 -1.49 -2.24
C LEU A 123 22.57 -0.24 -2.08
N GLN A 124 22.75 0.20 -0.85
CA GLN A 124 23.59 1.34 -0.53
C GLN A 124 25.03 1.10 -1.03
N ASN A 125 25.60 2.10 -1.68
CA ASN A 125 26.93 2.08 -2.30
C ASN A 125 27.08 1.10 -3.49
N SER A 126 25.98 0.57 -4.04
CA SER A 126 25.99 -0.13 -5.33
C SER A 126 25.81 0.87 -6.49
N PRO A 127 26.02 0.47 -7.74
CA PRO A 127 25.69 1.31 -8.90
C PRO A 127 24.23 1.73 -8.96
N GLU A 128 23.33 0.94 -8.35
CA GLU A 128 21.90 1.14 -8.29
C GLU A 128 21.44 1.85 -7.01
N ASP A 129 22.36 2.39 -6.19
CA ASP A 129 22.04 3.04 -4.90
C ASP A 129 20.92 4.08 -5.06
N GLY A 130 19.88 3.91 -4.25
CA GLY A 130 18.71 4.77 -4.25
C GLY A 130 17.75 4.58 -5.44
N GLN A 131 17.99 3.68 -6.38
CA GLN A 131 17.09 3.38 -7.49
C GLN A 131 16.01 2.40 -7.06
N LEU A 132 14.78 2.64 -7.53
CA LEU A 132 13.71 1.64 -7.45
C LEU A 132 13.84 0.71 -8.64
N ILE A 133 14.23 -0.54 -8.39
CA ILE A 133 14.47 -1.55 -9.42
C ILE A 133 13.15 -2.24 -9.80
N VAL A 134 12.36 -2.61 -8.79
CA VAL A 134 11.08 -3.30 -8.97
C VAL A 134 10.03 -2.70 -8.06
N ALA A 135 8.79 -2.55 -8.57
CA ALA A 135 7.63 -2.20 -7.76
C ALA A 135 6.34 -2.76 -8.37
N CYS A 136 5.84 -3.89 -7.86
CA CYS A 136 4.61 -4.55 -8.34
C CYS A 136 3.63 -4.79 -7.20
N ARG A 137 2.33 -4.86 -7.53
CA ARG A 137 1.27 -5.20 -6.57
C ARG A 137 1.36 -6.65 -6.13
N GLU A 138 1.58 -7.54 -7.08
CA GLU A 138 1.64 -8.96 -6.83
C GLU A 138 3.11 -9.44 -6.75
N LYS A 139 3.38 -10.38 -5.83
CA LYS A 139 4.73 -10.90 -5.63
C LYS A 139 5.28 -11.60 -6.87
N ALA A 140 4.43 -12.38 -7.53
CA ALA A 140 4.83 -13.12 -8.74
C ALA A 140 5.24 -12.18 -9.88
N ASP A 141 4.56 -11.04 -10.04
CA ASP A 141 4.93 -10.04 -11.04
C ASP A 141 6.26 -9.37 -10.69
N ALA A 142 6.47 -9.09 -9.40
CA ALA A 142 7.74 -8.55 -8.91
C ALA A 142 8.92 -9.52 -9.13
N GLU A 143 8.72 -10.80 -8.87
CA GLU A 143 9.71 -11.85 -9.12
C GLU A 143 10.06 -11.95 -10.62
N ASN A 144 9.04 -11.95 -11.48
CA ASN A 144 9.23 -12.00 -12.94
C ASN A 144 9.95 -10.75 -13.47
N MET A 145 9.55 -9.55 -12.99
CA MET A 145 10.20 -8.31 -13.36
C MET A 145 11.67 -8.29 -12.93
N LEU A 146 11.98 -8.75 -11.70
CA LEU A 146 13.34 -8.84 -11.21
C LEU A 146 14.19 -9.82 -12.03
N ILE A 147 13.64 -10.99 -12.37
CA ILE A 147 14.33 -11.96 -13.21
C ILE A 147 14.63 -11.36 -14.60
N GLY A 148 13.67 -10.64 -15.18
CA GLY A 148 13.88 -9.92 -16.44
C GLY A 148 15.01 -8.89 -16.33
N TRP A 149 14.96 -8.05 -15.29
CA TRP A 149 15.98 -7.04 -15.03
C TRP A 149 17.38 -7.65 -14.81
N LEU A 150 17.49 -8.77 -14.06
CA LEU A 150 18.76 -9.46 -13.83
C LEU A 150 19.33 -10.08 -15.11
N ASN A 151 18.50 -10.50 -16.05
CA ASN A 151 18.95 -10.97 -17.36
C ASN A 151 19.59 -9.85 -18.20
N GLU A 152 19.10 -8.62 -18.04
CA GLU A 152 19.65 -7.42 -18.69
C GLU A 152 20.86 -6.86 -17.95
N HIS A 153 20.99 -7.17 -16.64
CA HIS A 153 22.05 -6.69 -15.75
C HIS A 153 22.77 -7.87 -15.04
N PRO A 154 23.44 -8.75 -15.79
CA PRO A 154 24.03 -9.98 -15.23
C PRO A 154 25.08 -9.70 -14.14
N GLU A 155 25.71 -8.51 -14.16
CA GLU A 155 26.65 -8.07 -13.13
C GLU A 155 25.97 -7.82 -11.77
N ALA A 156 24.67 -7.64 -11.75
CA ALA A 156 23.87 -7.42 -10.54
C ALA A 156 23.40 -8.74 -9.87
N ALA A 157 23.49 -9.88 -10.59
CA ALA A 157 22.95 -11.17 -10.11
C ALA A 157 23.63 -11.71 -8.83
N ASN A 158 24.81 -11.22 -8.50
CA ASN A 158 25.50 -11.55 -7.24
C ASN A 158 25.09 -10.64 -6.06
N ARG A 159 24.33 -9.59 -6.32
CA ARG A 159 23.89 -8.61 -5.31
C ARG A 159 22.41 -8.71 -4.99
N TYR A 160 21.58 -9.18 -5.95
CA TYR A 160 20.13 -9.19 -5.82
C TYR A 160 19.55 -10.56 -6.17
N SER A 161 18.51 -10.91 -5.43
CA SER A 161 17.72 -12.13 -5.61
C SER A 161 16.24 -11.86 -5.33
N VAL A 162 15.38 -12.81 -5.66
CA VAL A 162 13.94 -12.72 -5.36
C VAL A 162 13.63 -12.67 -3.86
N ASP A 163 14.57 -13.13 -3.02
CA ASP A 163 14.43 -13.08 -1.57
C ASP A 163 14.64 -11.67 -0.99
N ASP A 164 15.20 -10.76 -1.78
CA ASP A 164 15.41 -9.35 -1.40
C ASP A 164 14.18 -8.48 -1.67
N LEU A 165 13.14 -9.04 -2.30
CA LEU A 165 11.88 -8.34 -2.50
C LEU A 165 11.16 -8.09 -1.16
N GLU A 166 10.87 -6.82 -0.87
CA GLU A 166 10.18 -6.40 0.34
C GLU A 166 8.78 -5.86 0.05
N LEU A 167 7.82 -6.22 0.91
CA LEU A 167 6.50 -5.61 0.87
C LEU A 167 6.55 -4.27 1.59
N ARG A 168 6.45 -3.17 0.83
CA ARG A 168 6.45 -1.80 1.32
C ARG A 168 5.11 -1.13 1.09
N TYR A 169 4.78 -0.12 1.88
CA TYR A 169 3.65 0.76 1.63
C TYR A 169 4.16 2.01 0.92
N MET A 170 3.63 2.28 -0.27
CA MET A 170 3.93 3.48 -1.04
C MET A 170 2.71 4.40 -1.02
N ALA A 171 2.91 5.66 -0.72
CA ALA A 171 1.82 6.61 -0.60
C ALA A 171 2.21 7.97 -1.18
N PHE A 172 1.22 8.65 -1.74
CA PHE A 172 1.34 10.07 -2.03
C PHE A 172 1.30 10.87 -0.73
N VAL A 173 2.27 11.74 -0.56
CA VAL A 173 2.36 12.69 0.53
C VAL A 173 2.44 14.10 -0.03
N VAL A 174 1.65 15.01 0.51
CA VAL A 174 1.57 16.38 0.04
C VAL A 174 1.87 17.30 1.21
N PRO A 175 2.92 18.15 1.12
CA PRO A 175 3.19 19.15 2.15
C PRO A 175 1.96 20.03 2.38
N VAL A 176 1.66 20.33 3.63
CA VAL A 176 0.41 21.05 3.98
C VAL A 176 0.35 22.46 3.40
N ASP A 177 1.47 23.15 3.28
CA ASP A 177 1.57 24.45 2.62
C ASP A 177 1.23 24.37 1.12
N ALA A 178 1.73 23.36 0.41
CA ALA A 178 1.41 23.13 -0.98
C ALA A 178 -0.08 22.80 -1.20
N VAL A 179 -0.68 22.00 -0.30
CA VAL A 179 -2.13 21.73 -0.32
C VAL A 179 -2.93 22.99 -0.06
N ALA A 180 -2.51 23.80 0.90
CA ALA A 180 -3.19 25.04 1.25
C ALA A 180 -3.13 26.08 0.12
N GLU A 181 -2.02 26.17 -0.60
CA GLU A 181 -1.90 27.03 -1.78
C GLU A 181 -2.85 26.59 -2.90
N SER A 182 -2.86 25.31 -3.26
CA SER A 182 -3.75 24.76 -4.27
C SER A 182 -5.24 24.87 -3.89
N ALA A 183 -5.57 24.78 -2.61
CA ALA A 183 -6.96 24.95 -2.16
C ALA A 183 -7.49 26.37 -2.37
N LYS A 184 -6.62 27.38 -2.48
CA LYS A 184 -6.98 28.78 -2.72
C LYS A 184 -6.97 29.16 -4.18
N ASP A 185 -6.06 28.60 -4.94
CA ASP A 185 -5.87 28.87 -6.34
C ASP A 185 -5.86 27.53 -7.10
N PRO A 186 -6.96 27.19 -7.79
CA PRO A 186 -7.07 25.97 -8.57
C PRO A 186 -6.04 25.83 -9.70
N ASP A 187 -5.43 26.95 -10.13
CA ASP A 187 -4.40 26.94 -11.17
C ASP A 187 -3.02 26.55 -10.61
N VAL A 188 -2.89 26.51 -9.27
CA VAL A 188 -1.66 26.04 -8.60
C VAL A 188 -1.72 24.53 -8.43
N ILE A 189 -0.86 23.84 -9.15
CA ILE A 189 -0.67 22.40 -8.98
C ILE A 189 0.21 22.17 -7.74
N PRO A 190 -0.30 21.50 -6.69
CA PRO A 190 0.50 21.26 -5.49
C PRO A 190 1.65 20.31 -5.77
N ARG A 191 2.77 20.52 -5.10
CA ARG A 191 3.89 19.57 -5.12
C ARG A 191 3.49 18.31 -4.39
N VAL A 192 3.39 17.21 -5.14
CA VAL A 192 3.04 15.89 -4.63
C VAL A 192 4.28 15.00 -4.67
N TYR A 193 4.53 14.31 -3.58
CA TYR A 193 5.61 13.34 -3.48
C TYR A 193 5.07 11.92 -3.38
N LEU A 194 5.84 10.98 -3.90
CA LEU A 194 5.70 9.58 -3.59
C LEU A 194 6.72 9.21 -2.50
N MET A 195 6.28 8.51 -1.47
CA MET A 195 7.13 8.06 -0.38
C MET A 195 6.95 6.57 -0.14
N SER A 196 8.07 5.85 0.02
CA SER A 196 8.08 4.42 0.32
C SER A 196 8.36 4.21 1.81
N PHE A 197 7.40 3.57 2.51
CA PHE A 197 7.55 3.17 3.90
C PHE A 197 8.17 1.77 3.97
N ALA A 198 9.35 1.67 4.57
CA ALA A 198 9.98 0.37 4.86
C ALA A 198 9.03 -0.54 5.68
N PRO A 199 9.23 -1.87 5.70
CA PRO A 199 8.33 -2.79 6.38
C PRO A 199 8.01 -2.42 7.83
N THR A 200 9.00 -1.95 8.61
CA THR A 200 8.81 -1.49 9.98
C THR A 200 7.96 -0.23 10.08
N ALA A 201 8.17 0.73 9.18
CA ALA A 201 7.37 1.95 9.09
C ALA A 201 5.94 1.66 8.60
N THR A 202 5.76 0.67 7.72
CA THR A 202 4.43 0.22 7.27
C THR A 202 3.56 -0.26 8.44
N ILE A 203 4.15 -1.00 9.39
CA ILE A 203 3.44 -1.44 10.60
C ILE A 203 3.06 -0.23 11.48
N SER A 204 3.98 0.69 11.66
CA SER A 204 3.77 1.93 12.45
C SER A 204 2.69 2.80 11.81
N TRP A 205 2.71 2.94 10.48
CA TRP A 205 1.68 3.60 9.70
C TRP A 205 0.28 3.00 9.91
N GLY A 206 0.15 1.67 9.83
CA GLY A 206 -1.12 0.99 10.06
C GLY A 206 -1.67 1.24 11.47
N LYS A 207 -0.81 1.22 12.49
CA LYS A 207 -1.19 1.53 13.88
C LYS A 207 -1.61 2.99 14.05
N TYR A 208 -0.91 3.91 13.41
CA TYR A 208 -1.24 5.33 13.39
C TYR A 208 -2.59 5.57 12.73
N ALA A 209 -2.80 5.05 11.52
CA ALA A 209 -4.06 5.18 10.79
C ALA A 209 -5.26 4.65 11.59
N MET A 210 -5.10 3.50 12.26
CA MET A 210 -6.12 2.95 13.15
C MET A 210 -6.35 3.85 14.37
N SER A 211 -5.31 4.46 14.92
CA SER A 211 -5.41 5.40 16.06
C SER A 211 -6.20 6.65 15.67
N VAL A 212 -5.98 7.20 14.47
CA VAL A 212 -6.79 8.29 13.90
C VAL A 212 -8.25 7.86 13.79
N TYR A 213 -8.50 6.74 13.12
CA TYR A 213 -9.84 6.23 12.87
C TYR A 213 -10.62 5.92 14.16
N SER A 214 -9.97 5.39 15.18
CA SER A 214 -10.59 5.09 16.47
C SER A 214 -10.88 6.31 17.33
N GLY A 215 -10.43 7.51 16.91
CA GLY A 215 -10.63 8.78 17.64
C GLY A 215 -9.71 8.94 18.85
N LYS A 216 -8.51 8.33 18.81
CA LYS A 216 -7.49 8.55 19.86
C LYS A 216 -7.09 10.01 19.99
N TYR A 217 -7.19 10.79 18.92
CA TYR A 217 -6.75 12.19 18.84
C TYR A 217 -7.91 13.20 18.96
N LYS A 218 -8.94 12.89 19.74
CA LYS A 218 -10.10 13.79 19.97
C LYS A 218 -9.70 15.14 20.54
N ASN A 219 -8.65 15.18 21.35
CA ASN A 219 -8.08 16.41 21.90
C ASN A 219 -7.51 17.37 20.85
N LEU A 220 -7.21 16.87 19.65
CA LEU A 220 -6.77 17.65 18.48
C LEU A 220 -7.92 17.93 17.50
N GLY A 221 -9.17 17.77 17.93
CA GLY A 221 -10.35 17.97 17.08
C GLY A 221 -10.63 16.83 16.10
N ILE A 222 -9.83 15.75 16.09
CA ILE A 222 -9.96 14.63 15.17
C ILE A 222 -11.02 13.66 15.71
N LYS A 223 -12.18 13.62 15.06
CA LYS A 223 -13.29 12.75 15.47
C LYS A 223 -13.01 11.28 15.11
N ALA A 224 -13.66 10.36 15.82
CA ALA A 224 -13.66 8.96 15.42
C ALA A 224 -14.21 8.80 13.99
N ARG A 225 -13.73 7.79 13.26
CA ARG A 225 -14.03 7.50 11.86
C ARG A 225 -13.49 8.54 10.86
N THR A 226 -12.58 9.41 11.30
CA THR A 226 -11.82 10.29 10.40
C THR A 226 -10.75 9.47 9.67
N GLY A 227 -10.67 9.65 8.36
CA GLY A 227 -9.58 9.09 7.55
C GLY A 227 -8.31 9.93 7.64
N VAL A 228 -7.15 9.30 7.49
CA VAL A 228 -5.84 9.98 7.59
C VAL A 228 -5.66 11.07 6.53
N ALA A 229 -6.31 10.96 5.38
CA ALA A 229 -6.28 11.96 4.32
C ALA A 229 -6.99 13.29 4.66
N SER A 230 -7.61 13.39 5.85
CA SER A 230 -8.19 14.62 6.40
C SER A 230 -7.38 15.16 7.58
N VAL A 231 -6.22 14.56 7.88
CA VAL A 231 -5.42 14.88 9.07
C VAL A 231 -4.04 15.35 8.64
N VAL A 232 -3.60 16.45 9.24
CA VAL A 232 -2.20 16.85 9.14
C VAL A 232 -1.38 15.86 9.94
N THR A 233 -0.49 15.17 9.24
CA THR A 233 0.42 14.18 9.80
C THR A 233 1.83 14.75 9.79
N ARG A 234 2.46 14.86 10.94
CA ARG A 234 3.89 15.08 11.01
C ARG A 234 4.63 13.78 10.81
N LEU A 235 5.47 13.76 9.80
CA LEU A 235 6.49 12.73 9.62
C LEU A 235 7.77 13.25 10.27
N SER A 236 8.40 12.46 11.13
CA SER A 236 9.70 12.76 11.70
C SER A 236 10.61 11.53 11.63
N THR A 237 11.93 11.79 11.60
CA THR A 237 12.91 10.71 11.62
C THR A 237 13.28 10.39 13.07
N LYS A 238 13.52 9.12 13.33
CA LYS A 238 13.99 8.62 14.62
C LYS A 238 14.99 7.52 14.46
N GLU A 239 16.07 7.61 15.23
CA GLU A 239 16.99 6.49 15.34
C GLU A 239 16.31 5.30 16.03
N MET A 240 16.24 4.20 15.33
CA MET A 240 15.74 2.91 15.80
C MET A 240 16.93 2.00 16.09
N LYS A 241 16.83 1.21 17.14
CA LYS A 241 17.87 0.24 17.51
C LYS A 241 17.39 -1.17 17.31
N GLY A 242 18.25 -2.01 16.74
CA GLY A 242 18.00 -3.43 16.59
C GLY A 242 18.06 -4.20 17.92
N LYS A 243 17.84 -5.50 17.85
CA LYS A 243 18.10 -6.41 18.99
C LYS A 243 19.58 -6.39 19.36
N ASP A 244 20.45 -6.24 18.39
CA ASP A 244 21.86 -5.95 18.55
C ASP A 244 22.01 -4.43 18.65
N PRO A 245 22.52 -3.86 19.79
CA PRO A 245 22.70 -2.43 19.97
C PRO A 245 23.64 -1.76 18.97
N SER A 246 24.50 -2.55 18.30
CA SER A 246 25.40 -2.05 17.24
C SER A 246 24.68 -1.76 15.93
N VAL A 247 23.44 -2.26 15.76
CA VAL A 247 22.63 -2.06 14.57
C VAL A 247 21.60 -0.97 14.84
N SER A 248 21.76 0.17 14.19
CA SER A 248 20.75 1.24 14.18
C SER A 248 20.37 1.63 12.76
N TRP A 249 19.13 2.13 12.60
CA TRP A 249 18.63 2.66 11.34
C TRP A 249 17.70 3.83 11.61
N LEU A 250 17.49 4.67 10.60
CA LEU A 250 16.49 5.74 10.66
C LEU A 250 15.11 5.18 10.36
N GLY A 251 14.20 5.31 11.30
CA GLY A 251 12.78 5.01 11.17
C GLY A 251 11.94 6.26 11.00
N ILE A 252 10.68 6.08 10.62
CA ILE A 252 9.69 7.16 10.51
C ILE A 252 8.72 7.05 11.67
N GLU A 253 8.50 8.17 12.36
CA GLU A 253 7.40 8.35 13.30
C GLU A 253 6.27 9.15 12.65
N PHE A 254 5.04 8.85 13.09
CA PHE A 254 3.82 9.48 12.60
C PHE A 254 3.08 10.11 13.77
N GLU A 255 2.82 11.42 13.67
CA GLU A 255 2.11 12.17 14.70
C GLU A 255 0.95 12.95 14.08
N ALA A 256 -0.23 12.91 14.71
CA ALA A 256 -1.35 13.71 14.29
C ALA A 256 -1.23 15.12 14.84
N MET A 257 -1.28 16.12 13.97
CA MET A 257 -1.17 17.54 14.33
C MET A 257 -2.55 18.21 14.45
N GLY A 258 -3.57 17.69 13.78
CA GLY A 258 -4.91 18.24 13.74
C GLY A 258 -5.65 17.88 12.47
N MET A 259 -6.87 18.37 12.33
CA MET A 259 -7.59 18.28 11.06
C MET A 259 -6.92 19.20 10.03
N PHE A 260 -6.83 18.73 8.78
CA PHE A 260 -6.37 19.61 7.70
C PHE A 260 -7.45 20.64 7.38
N ASN A 261 -7.07 21.92 7.47
CA ASN A 261 -7.87 23.05 7.03
C ASN A 261 -6.96 24.01 6.24
N PRO A 262 -7.22 24.23 4.93
CA PRO A 262 -6.39 25.13 4.11
C PRO A 262 -6.17 26.52 4.71
N ASP A 263 -7.18 27.05 5.41
CA ASP A 263 -7.14 28.40 5.97
C ASP A 263 -6.10 28.57 7.08
N ASP A 264 -5.74 27.48 7.76
CA ASP A 264 -4.78 27.53 8.87
C ASP A 264 -3.33 27.76 8.40
N TYR A 265 -3.05 27.54 7.12
CA TYR A 265 -1.70 27.62 6.53
C TYR A 265 -1.47 28.86 5.65
N THR A 266 -2.41 29.80 5.64
CA THR A 266 -2.37 30.98 4.78
C THR A 266 -1.80 32.22 5.39
N THR A 267 -1.51 32.22 6.67
CA THR A 267 -1.15 33.42 7.46
C THR A 267 0.31 33.46 7.91
N SER A 268 1.15 32.52 7.49
CA SER A 268 2.58 32.51 7.83
C SER A 268 3.42 33.04 6.66
N LYS A 269 3.41 34.36 6.48
CA LYS A 269 4.48 35.12 5.81
C LYS A 269 4.74 36.38 6.61
#